data_1ad7c14950f86c3f611d5edba30d3585
#
_entry.id   1ad7c14950f86c3f611d5edba30d3585
#
_cell.length_a   1.000
_cell.length_b   1.000
_cell.length_c   1.000
_cell.angle_alpha   90.00
_cell.angle_beta   90.00
_cell.angle_gamma   90.00
#
_symmetry.space_group_name_H-M   'P 1'
#
loop_
_entity.id
_entity.type
_entity.pdbx_description
1 polymer ?
#
loop_
_entity_poly.entity_id
_entity_poly.type
_entity_poly.pdbx_seq_one_letter_code
_entity_poly.pdbx_strand_id
1 'polypeptide(L)'
;MEIFSILTEQIALFVIYMLVGVLMVKTQVLNKTTLETISRFVIKLSMPVMIFINTVNGVDRATLFSSASVLGITVLLYVLLFLLTRLLAVLFRIRKDTVQLYQAVSMFGNVGFMGIPIVTSIFPEKGMVYISLFTIIDQLTLWTLGIKLTTPSGNGEPFNPKKLINPATAAIILALIFILGQIPVPGVLNQALTKIGATSTPLAMIYLGGVFCCMNIRDYIGKLEFYGTVLIKMVLFPILFFCLLGPFSISQDIRLTMALISALPTMSSVVMLAKASGADGDYAAGSIFVTTICSIITLPAVSLLFGFLS
;
A
#
# COMPACT_ATOMS: atom_id res chain seq x y z
N MET A 1 16.67 12.18 12.85
CA MET A 1 15.59 13.15 13.20
C MET A 1 14.83 13.63 11.97
N GLU A 2 15.49 13.79 10.84
CA GLU A 2 14.89 14.25 9.58
C GLU A 2 13.77 13.32 9.06
N ILE A 3 14.02 12.02 8.96
CA ILE A 3 13.03 11.02 8.51
C ILE A 3 11.78 11.02 9.39
N PHE A 4 11.95 11.12 10.71
CA PHE A 4 10.83 11.20 11.65
C PHE A 4 9.95 12.43 11.40
N SER A 5 10.57 13.61 11.17
CA SER A 5 9.83 14.85 10.87
C SER A 5 9.02 14.71 9.58
N ILE A 6 9.65 14.21 8.51
CA ILE A 6 9.00 13.97 7.22
C ILE A 6 7.80 13.02 7.37
N LEU A 7 7.99 11.90 8.07
CA LEU A 7 6.91 10.94 8.31
C LEU A 7 5.75 11.53 9.10
N THR A 8 6.06 12.31 10.15
CA THR A 8 5.03 12.95 10.97
C THR A 8 4.22 13.95 10.14
N GLU A 9 4.88 14.73 9.29
CA GLU A 9 4.22 15.68 8.39
C GLU A 9 3.31 14.95 7.38
N GLN A 10 3.80 13.90 6.72
CA GLN A 10 3.00 13.13 5.77
C GLN A 10 1.79 12.47 6.45
N ILE A 11 1.96 11.92 7.65
CA ILE A 11 0.85 11.35 8.41
C ILE A 11 -0.16 12.42 8.82
N ALA A 12 0.30 13.60 9.24
CA ALA A 12 -0.59 14.71 9.56
C ALA A 12 -1.44 15.12 8.34
N LEU A 13 -0.85 15.19 7.15
CA LEU A 13 -1.59 15.43 5.90
C LEU A 13 -2.66 14.35 5.65
N PHE A 14 -2.33 13.07 5.84
CA PHE A 14 -3.30 11.98 5.67
C PHE A 14 -4.46 12.10 6.67
N VAL A 15 -4.18 12.41 7.92
CA VAL A 15 -5.21 12.63 8.95
C VAL A 15 -6.12 13.81 8.56
N ILE A 16 -5.56 14.92 8.10
CA ILE A 16 -6.34 16.08 7.65
C ILE A 16 -7.27 15.67 6.49
N TYR A 17 -6.76 14.97 5.47
CA TYR A 17 -7.59 14.51 4.36
C TYR A 17 -8.68 13.54 4.80
N MET A 18 -8.40 12.62 5.74
CA MET A 18 -9.42 11.72 6.30
C MET A 18 -10.49 12.49 7.08
N LEU A 19 -10.09 13.50 7.87
CA LEU A 19 -11.04 14.36 8.60
C LEU A 19 -11.95 15.14 7.63
N VAL A 20 -11.42 15.63 6.51
CA VAL A 20 -12.23 16.22 5.43
C VAL A 20 -13.26 15.21 4.93
N GLY A 21 -12.86 13.95 4.70
CA GLY A 21 -13.77 12.87 4.29
C GLY A 21 -14.89 12.64 5.29
N VAL A 22 -14.57 12.59 6.59
CA VAL A 22 -15.57 12.48 7.68
C VAL A 22 -16.51 13.67 7.67
N LEU A 23 -15.99 14.90 7.53
CA LEU A 23 -16.78 16.12 7.48
C LEU A 23 -17.75 16.11 6.29
N MET A 24 -17.29 15.73 5.10
CA MET A 24 -18.11 15.68 3.89
C MET A 24 -19.26 14.66 4.01
N VAL A 25 -19.06 13.54 4.70
CA VAL A 25 -20.14 12.58 4.98
C VAL A 25 -21.10 13.13 6.03
N LYS A 26 -20.62 13.74 7.12
CA LYS A 26 -21.47 14.33 8.15
C LYS A 26 -22.32 15.50 7.63
N THR A 27 -21.80 16.28 6.70
CA THR A 27 -22.52 17.36 6.02
C THR A 27 -23.37 16.89 4.84
N GLN A 28 -23.47 15.57 4.62
CA GLN A 28 -24.25 14.95 3.54
C GLN A 28 -23.82 15.34 2.11
N VAL A 29 -22.65 15.96 1.93
CA VAL A 29 -22.04 16.22 0.62
C VAL A 29 -21.61 14.91 -0.04
N LEU A 30 -21.08 13.97 0.78
CA LEU A 30 -20.74 12.61 0.33
C LEU A 30 -21.66 11.60 1.01
N ASN A 31 -22.06 10.60 0.23
CA ASN A 31 -22.81 9.42 0.68
C ASN A 31 -22.12 8.14 0.17
N LYS A 32 -22.63 6.95 0.48
CA LYS A 32 -22.04 5.68 0.06
C LYS A 32 -21.83 5.60 -1.46
N THR A 33 -22.78 6.06 -2.26
CA THR A 33 -22.71 6.03 -3.73
C THR A 33 -21.61 6.96 -4.27
N THR A 34 -21.54 8.19 -3.73
CA THR A 34 -20.49 9.15 -4.13
C THR A 34 -19.09 8.70 -3.69
N LEU A 35 -18.96 8.06 -2.52
CA LEU A 35 -17.72 7.45 -2.09
C LEU A 35 -17.27 6.33 -3.04
N GLU A 36 -18.18 5.47 -3.51
CA GLU A 36 -17.85 4.46 -4.52
C GLU A 36 -17.38 5.10 -5.83
N THR A 37 -17.97 6.22 -6.24
CA THR A 37 -17.57 6.96 -7.43
C THR A 37 -16.15 7.53 -7.28
N ILE A 38 -15.82 8.12 -6.12
CA ILE A 38 -14.47 8.58 -5.81
C ILE A 38 -13.47 7.41 -5.86
N SER A 39 -13.82 6.28 -5.23
CA SER A 39 -12.97 5.09 -5.27
C SER A 39 -12.69 4.62 -6.71
N ARG A 40 -13.74 4.54 -7.55
CA ARG A 40 -13.57 4.15 -8.96
C ARG A 40 -12.71 5.13 -9.74
N PHE A 41 -12.87 6.43 -9.52
CA PHE A 41 -12.05 7.46 -10.15
C PHE A 41 -10.58 7.32 -9.75
N VAL A 42 -10.31 7.15 -8.45
CA VAL A 42 -8.95 6.98 -7.94
C VAL A 42 -8.28 5.75 -8.57
N ILE A 43 -8.94 4.58 -8.52
CA ILE A 43 -8.34 3.32 -8.96
C ILE A 43 -8.22 3.21 -10.47
N LYS A 44 -9.20 3.75 -11.21
CA LYS A 44 -9.23 3.60 -12.67
C LYS A 44 -8.51 4.72 -13.42
N LEU A 45 -8.27 5.86 -12.77
CA LEU A 45 -7.67 7.03 -13.44
C LEU A 45 -6.51 7.62 -12.63
N SER A 46 -6.77 8.26 -11.48
CA SER A 46 -5.74 9.10 -10.85
C SER A 46 -4.54 8.30 -10.33
N MET A 47 -4.76 7.12 -9.73
CA MET A 47 -3.68 6.25 -9.25
C MET A 47 -2.83 5.66 -10.40
N PRO A 48 -3.39 5.07 -11.46
CA PRO A 48 -2.61 4.64 -12.62
C PRO A 48 -1.80 5.77 -13.26
N VAL A 49 -2.42 6.96 -13.42
CA VAL A 49 -1.72 8.13 -13.95
C VAL A 49 -0.58 8.57 -13.02
N MET A 50 -0.80 8.57 -11.70
CA MET A 50 0.24 8.86 -10.71
C MET A 50 1.41 7.88 -10.82
N ILE A 51 1.12 6.57 -10.88
CA ILE A 51 2.14 5.53 -11.03
C ILE A 51 2.95 5.75 -12.31
N PHE A 52 2.27 5.93 -13.45
CA PHE A 52 2.92 6.15 -14.74
C PHE A 52 3.84 7.38 -14.72
N ILE A 53 3.28 8.54 -14.41
CA ILE A 53 4.01 9.80 -14.55
C ILE A 53 5.15 9.95 -13.55
N ASN A 54 4.95 9.51 -12.31
CA ASN A 54 6.00 9.54 -11.31
C ASN A 54 7.13 8.56 -11.65
N THR A 55 6.79 7.38 -12.19
CA THR A 55 7.79 6.40 -12.62
C THR A 55 8.62 6.93 -13.79
N VAL A 56 7.98 7.47 -14.82
CA VAL A 56 8.69 8.00 -16.01
C VAL A 56 9.53 9.24 -15.67
N ASN A 57 9.06 10.10 -14.75
CA ASN A 57 9.81 11.30 -14.34
C ASN A 57 10.92 10.99 -13.33
N GLY A 58 10.77 9.93 -12.52
CA GLY A 58 11.68 9.61 -11.43
C GLY A 58 12.71 8.52 -11.74
N VAL A 59 12.59 7.81 -12.88
CA VAL A 59 13.42 6.64 -13.18
C VAL A 59 14.02 6.75 -14.56
N ASP A 60 15.35 6.67 -14.63
CA ASP A 60 16.07 6.45 -15.89
C ASP A 60 16.44 4.95 -16.08
N ARG A 61 16.86 4.61 -17.28
CA ARG A 61 17.25 3.24 -17.62
C ARG A 61 18.41 2.71 -16.78
N ALA A 62 19.43 3.53 -16.50
CA ALA A 62 20.60 3.12 -15.73
C ALA A 62 20.23 2.82 -14.27
N THR A 63 19.42 3.69 -13.66
CA THR A 63 18.95 3.54 -12.27
C THR A 63 18.00 2.35 -12.14
N LEU A 64 17.19 2.05 -13.16
CA LEU A 64 16.34 0.86 -13.18
C LEU A 64 17.16 -0.43 -13.03
N PHE A 65 18.23 -0.58 -13.81
CA PHE A 65 19.10 -1.77 -13.75
C PHE A 65 19.97 -1.82 -12.48
N SER A 66 20.51 -0.70 -12.03
CA SER A 66 21.33 -0.65 -10.81
C SER A 66 20.53 -0.96 -9.53
N SER A 67 19.21 -0.75 -9.55
CA SER A 67 18.31 -1.00 -8.42
C SER A 67 17.54 -2.33 -8.53
N ALA A 68 17.87 -3.20 -9.48
CA ALA A 68 17.15 -4.47 -9.72
C ALA A 68 17.11 -5.40 -8.49
N SER A 69 18.05 -5.27 -7.54
CA SER A 69 18.03 -5.99 -6.26
C SER A 69 16.72 -5.79 -5.47
N VAL A 70 16.04 -4.65 -5.65
CA VAL A 70 14.73 -4.36 -5.05
C VAL A 70 13.70 -5.42 -5.43
N LEU A 71 13.71 -5.93 -6.67
CA LEU A 71 12.79 -7.00 -7.10
C LEU A 71 12.96 -8.27 -6.25
N GLY A 72 14.22 -8.74 -6.08
CA GLY A 72 14.51 -9.93 -5.27
C GLY A 72 14.16 -9.73 -3.79
N ILE A 73 14.48 -8.55 -3.24
CA ILE A 73 14.15 -8.20 -1.85
C ILE A 73 12.61 -8.15 -1.67
N THR A 74 11.87 -7.66 -2.65
CA THR A 74 10.40 -7.62 -2.60
C THR A 74 9.80 -9.02 -2.61
N VAL A 75 10.33 -9.93 -3.42
CA VAL A 75 9.91 -11.36 -3.41
C VAL A 75 10.18 -11.96 -2.02
N LEU A 76 11.38 -11.76 -1.47
CA LEU A 76 11.71 -12.22 -0.11
C LEU A 76 10.75 -11.64 0.93
N LEU A 77 10.46 -10.34 0.86
CA LEU A 77 9.51 -9.67 1.75
C LEU A 77 8.13 -10.35 1.72
N TYR A 78 7.57 -10.62 0.53
CA TYR A 78 6.27 -11.25 0.40
C TYR A 78 6.25 -12.71 0.86
N VAL A 79 7.32 -13.46 0.64
CA VAL A 79 7.46 -14.82 1.20
C VAL A 79 7.45 -14.77 2.73
N LEU A 80 8.24 -13.89 3.33
CA LEU A 80 8.29 -13.75 4.78
C LEU A 80 6.97 -13.25 5.37
N LEU A 81 6.31 -12.26 4.74
CA LEU A 81 4.98 -11.78 5.15
C LEU A 81 3.92 -12.87 5.03
N PHE A 82 3.95 -13.69 3.98
CA PHE A 82 3.03 -14.81 3.84
C PHE A 82 3.19 -15.83 4.99
N LEU A 83 4.43 -16.20 5.32
CA LEU A 83 4.72 -17.12 6.41
C LEU A 83 4.33 -16.51 7.77
N LEU A 84 4.67 -15.24 7.99
CA LEU A 84 4.33 -14.52 9.21
C LEU A 84 2.81 -14.43 9.42
N THR A 85 2.07 -14.00 8.40
CA THR A 85 0.61 -13.82 8.52
C THR A 85 -0.10 -15.16 8.69
N ARG A 86 0.44 -16.24 8.12
CA ARG A 86 -0.05 -17.59 8.38
C ARG A 86 0.21 -18.03 9.84
N LEU A 87 1.39 -17.73 10.37
CA LEU A 87 1.72 -17.98 11.78
C LEU A 87 0.79 -17.18 12.71
N LEU A 88 0.57 -15.89 12.41
CA LEU A 88 -0.36 -15.05 13.18
C LEU A 88 -1.80 -15.57 13.15
N ALA A 89 -2.26 -16.06 11.99
CA ALA A 89 -3.59 -16.66 11.87
C ALA A 89 -3.76 -17.89 12.79
N VAL A 90 -2.72 -18.69 12.94
CA VAL A 90 -2.70 -19.81 13.90
C VAL A 90 -2.64 -19.32 15.34
N LEU A 91 -1.76 -18.36 15.62
CA LEU A 91 -1.55 -17.81 16.98
C LEU A 91 -2.82 -17.17 17.54
N PHE A 92 -3.51 -16.36 16.72
CA PHE A 92 -4.77 -15.73 17.10
C PHE A 92 -6.00 -16.62 16.90
N ARG A 93 -5.81 -17.90 16.51
CA ARG A 93 -6.89 -18.87 16.31
C ARG A 93 -7.99 -18.34 15.39
N ILE A 94 -7.57 -17.67 14.31
CA ILE A 94 -8.52 -17.10 13.33
C ILE A 94 -9.41 -18.22 12.76
N ARG A 95 -10.71 -17.93 12.62
CA ARG A 95 -11.69 -18.88 12.07
C ARG A 95 -11.31 -19.30 10.65
N LYS A 96 -11.55 -20.56 10.30
CA LYS A 96 -11.17 -21.14 9.01
C LYS A 96 -11.74 -20.39 7.79
N ASP A 97 -12.94 -19.84 7.92
CA ASP A 97 -13.61 -19.04 6.89
C ASP A 97 -13.00 -17.63 6.70
N THR A 98 -12.35 -17.11 7.72
CA THR A 98 -11.77 -15.76 7.74
C THR A 98 -10.24 -15.75 7.57
N VAL A 99 -9.57 -16.91 7.76
CA VAL A 99 -8.08 -17.01 7.73
C VAL A 99 -7.48 -16.42 6.46
N GLN A 100 -8.03 -16.72 5.30
CA GLN A 100 -7.50 -16.23 4.03
C GLN A 100 -7.62 -14.70 3.94
N LEU A 101 -8.77 -14.17 4.29
CA LEU A 101 -8.98 -12.72 4.30
C LEU A 101 -8.09 -12.03 5.33
N TYR A 102 -7.92 -12.61 6.53
CA TYR A 102 -6.98 -12.11 7.53
C TYR A 102 -5.53 -12.06 6.98
N GLN A 103 -5.10 -13.11 6.27
CA GLN A 103 -3.78 -13.10 5.62
C GLN A 103 -3.67 -11.99 4.58
N ALA A 104 -4.70 -11.77 3.75
CA ALA A 104 -4.69 -10.70 2.77
C ALA A 104 -4.57 -9.32 3.41
N VAL A 105 -5.42 -9.00 4.42
CA VAL A 105 -5.39 -7.69 5.08
C VAL A 105 -4.12 -7.45 5.89
N SER A 106 -3.48 -8.51 6.38
CA SER A 106 -2.24 -8.39 7.15
C SER A 106 -0.99 -8.37 6.27
N MET A 107 -1.03 -8.96 5.07
CA MET A 107 0.12 -9.08 4.17
C MET A 107 0.33 -7.84 3.31
N PHE A 108 -0.74 -7.31 2.70
CA PHE A 108 -0.63 -6.20 1.76
C PHE A 108 -0.65 -4.85 2.45
N GLY A 109 0.45 -4.10 2.30
CA GLY A 109 0.61 -2.73 2.81
C GLY A 109 0.08 -1.67 1.85
N ASN A 110 -0.34 -0.52 2.38
CA ASN A 110 -0.90 0.58 1.61
C ASN A 110 0.18 1.39 0.87
N VAL A 111 0.90 0.74 -0.03
CA VAL A 111 2.02 1.34 -0.76
C VAL A 111 1.55 2.44 -1.71
N GLY A 112 0.45 2.21 -2.44
CA GLY A 112 -0.04 3.16 -3.44
C GLY A 112 -0.41 4.53 -2.88
N PHE A 113 -1.08 4.57 -1.72
CA PHE A 113 -1.58 5.83 -1.17
C PHE A 113 -0.73 6.39 -0.02
N MET A 114 -0.02 5.55 0.71
CA MET A 114 0.84 5.98 1.82
C MET A 114 2.32 5.77 1.50
N GLY A 115 2.69 4.64 0.92
CA GLY A 115 4.09 4.30 0.65
C GLY A 115 4.74 5.25 -0.34
N ILE A 116 4.09 5.54 -1.47
CA ILE A 116 4.64 6.45 -2.49
C ILE A 116 4.98 7.83 -1.90
N PRO A 117 4.03 8.58 -1.28
CA PRO A 117 4.34 9.89 -0.70
C PRO A 117 5.44 9.83 0.37
N ILE A 118 5.39 8.83 1.24
CA ILE A 118 6.38 8.67 2.33
C ILE A 118 7.78 8.46 1.76
N VAL A 119 7.94 7.46 0.90
CA VAL A 119 9.27 7.09 0.40
C VAL A 119 9.86 8.17 -0.52
N THR A 120 9.03 8.81 -1.34
CA THR A 120 9.50 9.91 -2.19
C THR A 120 9.82 11.19 -1.40
N SER A 121 9.18 11.41 -0.26
CA SER A 121 9.56 12.51 0.63
C SER A 121 10.88 12.26 1.37
N ILE A 122 11.18 11.00 1.72
CA ILE A 122 12.43 10.62 2.39
C ILE A 122 13.59 10.54 1.39
N PHE A 123 13.34 9.98 0.22
CA PHE A 123 14.31 9.78 -0.86
C PHE A 123 13.83 10.45 -2.15
N PRO A 124 13.92 11.80 -2.29
CA PRO A 124 13.36 12.52 -3.44
C PRO A 124 13.90 12.05 -4.80
N GLU A 125 15.18 11.69 -4.86
CA GLU A 125 15.85 11.29 -6.11
C GLU A 125 15.63 9.81 -6.48
N LYS A 126 15.64 8.90 -5.49
CA LYS A 126 15.67 7.44 -5.71
C LYS A 126 14.41 6.72 -5.27
N GLY A 127 13.63 7.33 -4.37
CA GLY A 127 12.46 6.70 -3.76
C GLY A 127 11.44 6.23 -4.80
N MET A 128 11.28 6.98 -5.88
CA MET A 128 10.37 6.62 -6.95
C MET A 128 10.82 5.37 -7.70
N VAL A 129 12.13 5.19 -7.91
CA VAL A 129 12.70 3.97 -8.52
C VAL A 129 12.37 2.76 -7.64
N TYR A 130 12.69 2.85 -6.35
CA TYR A 130 12.50 1.74 -5.42
C TYR A 130 11.03 1.32 -5.33
N ILE A 131 10.13 2.30 -5.22
CA ILE A 131 8.69 2.04 -5.19
C ILE A 131 8.18 1.45 -6.50
N SER A 132 8.64 1.92 -7.64
CA SER A 132 8.21 1.40 -8.94
C SER A 132 8.61 -0.06 -9.12
N LEU A 133 9.85 -0.41 -8.78
CA LEU A 133 10.32 -1.80 -8.79
C LEU A 133 9.56 -2.67 -7.79
N PHE A 134 9.36 -2.16 -6.57
CA PHE A 134 8.53 -2.83 -5.57
C PHE A 134 7.11 -3.08 -6.10
N THR A 135 6.47 -2.07 -6.68
CA THR A 135 5.08 -2.12 -7.16
C THR A 135 4.89 -3.17 -8.24
N ILE A 136 5.88 -3.49 -9.06
CA ILE A 136 5.81 -4.59 -10.03
C ILE A 136 5.48 -5.92 -9.33
N ILE A 137 6.27 -6.28 -8.33
CA ILE A 137 6.08 -7.53 -7.57
C ILE A 137 4.83 -7.46 -6.69
N ASP A 138 4.59 -6.31 -6.06
CA ASP A 138 3.40 -6.05 -5.25
C ASP A 138 2.11 -6.30 -6.04
N GLN A 139 1.99 -5.70 -7.22
CA GLN A 139 0.81 -5.87 -8.07
C GLN A 139 0.68 -7.31 -8.58
N LEU A 140 1.76 -7.94 -9.02
CA LEU A 140 1.72 -9.35 -9.41
C LEU A 140 1.24 -10.23 -8.24
N THR A 141 1.75 -9.99 -7.04
CA THR A 141 1.36 -10.74 -5.83
C THR A 141 -0.10 -10.46 -5.45
N LEU A 142 -0.54 -9.20 -5.50
CA LEU A 142 -1.93 -8.82 -5.19
C LEU A 142 -2.93 -9.46 -6.15
N TRP A 143 -2.65 -9.44 -7.46
CA TRP A 143 -3.57 -9.96 -8.49
C TRP A 143 -3.48 -11.47 -8.70
N THR A 144 -2.52 -12.13 -8.07
CA THR A 144 -2.43 -13.60 -8.02
C THR A 144 -2.85 -14.13 -6.65
N LEU A 145 -1.97 -13.98 -5.67
CA LEU A 145 -2.18 -14.48 -4.31
C LEU A 145 -3.26 -13.68 -3.58
N GLY A 146 -3.30 -12.34 -3.74
CA GLY A 146 -4.29 -11.49 -3.09
C GLY A 146 -5.73 -11.84 -3.51
N ILE A 147 -5.99 -12.05 -4.81
CA ILE A 147 -7.31 -12.52 -5.28
C ILE A 147 -7.66 -13.86 -4.63
N LYS A 148 -6.73 -14.81 -4.60
CA LYS A 148 -6.96 -16.13 -3.99
C LYS A 148 -7.29 -16.00 -2.50
N LEU A 149 -6.60 -15.14 -1.78
CA LEU A 149 -6.80 -14.91 -0.34
C LEU A 149 -8.09 -14.13 -0.03
N THR A 150 -8.59 -13.32 -0.96
CA THR A 150 -9.85 -12.57 -0.80
C THR A 150 -11.07 -13.29 -1.37
N THR A 151 -10.91 -14.45 -2.00
CA THR A 151 -12.02 -15.25 -2.51
C THR A 151 -12.43 -16.29 -1.46
N PRO A 152 -13.72 -16.37 -1.05
CA PRO A 152 -14.18 -17.38 -0.09
C PRO A 152 -13.87 -18.80 -0.54
N SER A 153 -13.49 -19.67 0.40
CA SER A 153 -13.23 -21.08 0.13
C SER A 153 -14.50 -21.75 -0.37
N GLY A 154 -14.46 -22.33 -1.57
CA GLY A 154 -15.61 -22.98 -2.22
C GLY A 154 -16.12 -22.25 -3.48
N ASN A 155 -15.85 -20.98 -3.64
CA ASN A 155 -16.22 -20.19 -4.82
C ASN A 155 -15.01 -19.85 -5.72
N GLY A 156 -13.92 -20.60 -5.59
CA GLY A 156 -12.68 -20.34 -6.32
C GLY A 156 -12.89 -20.42 -7.84
N GLU A 157 -13.08 -19.27 -8.49
CA GLU A 157 -12.88 -19.21 -9.93
C GLU A 157 -11.44 -19.63 -10.26
N PRO A 158 -11.23 -20.39 -11.35
CA PRO A 158 -9.88 -20.70 -11.80
C PRO A 158 -9.10 -19.40 -12.04
N PHE A 159 -7.80 -19.45 -11.75
CA PHE A 159 -6.89 -18.32 -11.98
C PHE A 159 -7.11 -17.75 -13.39
N ASN A 160 -7.57 -16.51 -13.46
CA ASN A 160 -7.80 -15.83 -14.73
C ASN A 160 -6.67 -14.82 -14.98
N PRO A 161 -5.71 -15.11 -15.87
CA PRO A 161 -4.59 -14.20 -16.15
C PRO A 161 -5.02 -12.83 -16.69
N LYS A 162 -6.24 -12.72 -17.24
CA LYS A 162 -6.78 -11.41 -17.67
C LYS A 162 -6.99 -10.45 -16.47
N LYS A 163 -7.17 -10.96 -15.25
CA LYS A 163 -7.28 -10.15 -14.04
C LYS A 163 -5.94 -9.50 -13.64
N LEU A 164 -4.80 -9.99 -14.16
CA LEU A 164 -3.48 -9.35 -13.99
C LEU A 164 -3.39 -8.02 -14.74
N ILE A 165 -4.12 -7.89 -15.84
CA ILE A 165 -4.14 -6.65 -16.62
C ILE A 165 -5.20 -5.72 -16.01
N ASN A 166 -4.76 -4.88 -15.10
CA ASN A 166 -5.56 -3.84 -14.46
C ASN A 166 -4.95 -2.45 -14.76
N PRO A 167 -5.64 -1.34 -14.50
CA PRO A 167 -5.12 -0.01 -14.81
C PRO A 167 -3.75 0.30 -14.20
N ALA A 168 -3.46 -0.21 -12.99
CA ALA A 168 -2.17 0.02 -12.32
C ALA A 168 -1.03 -0.79 -12.97
N THR A 169 -1.25 -2.09 -13.27
CA THR A 169 -0.25 -2.90 -14.00
C THR A 169 -0.03 -2.41 -15.41
N ALA A 170 -1.09 -1.95 -16.10
CA ALA A 170 -0.97 -1.33 -17.42
C ALA A 170 -0.11 -0.04 -17.36
N ALA A 171 -0.32 0.79 -16.35
CA ALA A 171 0.47 2.00 -16.12
C ALA A 171 1.96 1.69 -15.88
N ILE A 172 2.27 0.65 -15.09
CA ILE A 172 3.65 0.21 -14.84
C ILE A 172 4.30 -0.30 -16.14
N ILE A 173 3.60 -1.17 -16.88
CA ILE A 173 4.12 -1.70 -18.16
C ILE A 173 4.38 -0.56 -19.13
N LEU A 174 3.45 0.37 -19.25
CA LEU A 174 3.60 1.55 -20.11
C LEU A 174 4.80 2.41 -19.67
N ALA A 175 4.95 2.66 -18.36
CA ALA A 175 6.09 3.40 -17.82
C ALA A 175 7.42 2.70 -18.15
N LEU A 176 7.50 1.39 -18.01
CA LEU A 176 8.69 0.62 -18.36
C LEU A 176 9.01 0.70 -19.84
N ILE A 177 8.00 0.67 -20.74
CA ILE A 177 8.20 0.86 -22.19
C ILE A 177 8.78 2.25 -22.44
N PHE A 178 8.28 3.30 -21.81
CA PHE A 178 8.81 4.67 -21.98
C PHE A 178 10.24 4.80 -21.49
N ILE A 179 10.57 4.24 -20.31
CA ILE A 179 11.93 4.28 -19.74
C ILE A 179 12.92 3.48 -20.60
N LEU A 180 12.58 2.24 -20.95
CA LEU A 180 13.47 1.38 -21.74
C LEU A 180 13.65 1.90 -23.16
N GLY A 181 12.60 2.44 -23.77
CA GLY A 181 12.60 3.07 -25.08
C GLY A 181 13.15 4.50 -25.08
N GLN A 182 13.46 5.06 -23.90
CA GLN A 182 13.87 6.47 -23.74
C GLN A 182 12.91 7.45 -24.43
N ILE A 183 11.59 7.16 -24.36
CA ILE A 183 10.54 7.94 -25.00
C ILE A 183 10.20 9.15 -24.12
N PRO A 184 10.41 10.41 -24.56
CA PRO A 184 10.07 11.57 -23.77
C PRO A 184 8.55 11.79 -23.71
N VAL A 185 8.03 12.16 -22.55
CA VAL A 185 6.64 12.61 -22.43
C VAL A 185 6.58 14.11 -22.82
N PRO A 186 5.73 14.51 -23.78
CA PRO A 186 5.59 15.92 -24.16
C PRO A 186 5.26 16.81 -22.97
N GLY A 187 5.90 17.99 -22.84
CA GLY A 187 5.84 18.83 -21.64
C GLY A 187 4.42 19.19 -21.17
N VAL A 188 3.51 19.52 -22.07
CA VAL A 188 2.09 19.82 -21.74
C VAL A 188 1.39 18.56 -21.18
N LEU A 189 1.63 17.39 -21.81
CA LEU A 189 1.06 16.12 -21.37
C LEU A 189 1.62 15.71 -20.01
N ASN A 190 2.93 15.88 -19.81
CA ASN A 190 3.59 15.63 -18.52
C ASN A 190 2.94 16.45 -17.40
N GLN A 191 2.79 17.77 -17.60
CA GLN A 191 2.16 18.65 -16.61
C GLN A 191 0.70 18.23 -16.31
N ALA A 192 -0.09 17.91 -17.34
CA ALA A 192 -1.47 17.48 -17.16
C ALA A 192 -1.56 16.17 -16.36
N LEU A 193 -0.77 15.15 -16.75
CA LEU A 193 -0.72 13.87 -16.06
C LEU A 193 -0.22 14.00 -14.62
N THR A 194 0.78 14.86 -14.37
CA THR A 194 1.28 15.12 -13.01
C THR A 194 0.17 15.71 -12.12
N LYS A 195 -0.59 16.69 -12.62
CA LYS A 195 -1.70 17.28 -11.85
C LYS A 195 -2.84 16.29 -11.61
N ILE A 196 -3.19 15.46 -12.59
CA ILE A 196 -4.20 14.40 -12.41
C ILE A 196 -3.70 13.39 -11.40
N GLY A 197 -2.47 12.90 -11.53
CA GLY A 197 -1.87 11.95 -10.61
C GLY A 197 -1.80 12.46 -9.17
N ALA A 198 -1.48 13.73 -8.97
CA ALA A 198 -1.40 14.36 -7.65
C ALA A 198 -2.75 14.37 -6.89
N THR A 199 -3.88 14.22 -7.58
CA THR A 199 -5.19 14.09 -6.92
C THR A 199 -5.39 12.74 -6.22
N SER A 200 -4.57 11.73 -6.54
CA SER A 200 -4.76 10.33 -6.11
C SER A 200 -4.75 10.20 -4.59
N THR A 201 -3.69 10.65 -3.94
CA THR A 201 -3.52 10.51 -2.48
C THR A 201 -4.58 11.29 -1.69
N PRO A 202 -4.84 12.59 -1.94
CA PRO A 202 -5.89 13.33 -1.24
C PRO A 202 -7.27 12.67 -1.39
N LEU A 203 -7.67 12.31 -2.61
CA LEU A 203 -8.97 11.69 -2.84
C LEU A 203 -9.10 10.32 -2.20
N ALA A 204 -8.03 9.51 -2.20
CA ALA A 204 -8.01 8.22 -1.52
C ALA A 204 -8.17 8.37 0.00
N MET A 205 -7.51 9.34 0.63
CA MET A 205 -7.62 9.58 2.07
C MET A 205 -8.98 10.17 2.45
N ILE A 206 -9.54 11.08 1.63
CA ILE A 206 -10.92 11.58 1.79
C ILE A 206 -11.91 10.42 1.70
N TYR A 207 -11.74 9.53 0.72
CA TYR A 207 -12.54 8.31 0.59
C TYR A 207 -12.47 7.45 1.86
N LEU A 208 -11.26 7.17 2.36
CA LEU A 208 -11.09 6.35 3.58
C LEU A 208 -11.75 7.00 4.79
N GLY A 209 -11.58 8.30 4.99
CA GLY A 209 -12.26 9.03 6.07
C GLY A 209 -13.79 8.92 5.98
N GLY A 210 -14.33 9.05 4.76
CA GLY A 210 -15.76 8.87 4.50
C GLY A 210 -16.24 7.43 4.80
N VAL A 211 -15.48 6.42 4.39
CA VAL A 211 -15.78 5.00 4.68
C VAL A 211 -15.78 4.76 6.19
N PHE A 212 -14.78 5.25 6.91
CA PHE A 212 -14.72 5.11 8.37
C PHE A 212 -15.90 5.77 9.09
N CYS A 213 -16.40 6.89 8.55
CA CYS A 213 -17.60 7.54 9.08
C CYS A 213 -18.90 6.71 8.87
N CYS A 214 -18.94 5.93 7.78
CA CYS A 214 -20.12 5.12 7.42
C CYS A 214 -20.14 3.72 8.03
N MET A 215 -19.03 3.24 8.59
CA MET A 215 -18.94 1.89 9.17
C MET A 215 -19.22 1.88 10.66
N ASN A 216 -19.70 0.73 11.18
CA ASN A 216 -19.81 0.52 12.61
C ASN A 216 -18.45 0.10 13.21
N ILE A 217 -17.64 1.09 13.59
CA ILE A 217 -16.28 0.90 14.10
C ILE A 217 -16.23 0.00 15.33
N ARG A 218 -17.29 0.00 16.16
CA ARG A 218 -17.33 -0.74 17.43
C ARG A 218 -17.16 -2.25 17.24
N ASP A 219 -17.62 -2.80 16.12
CA ASP A 219 -17.57 -4.22 15.82
C ASP A 219 -16.11 -4.71 15.53
N TYR A 220 -15.20 -3.77 15.31
CA TYR A 220 -13.83 -4.08 14.87
C TYR A 220 -12.74 -3.64 15.84
N ILE A 221 -12.96 -2.61 16.65
CA ILE A 221 -11.99 -2.12 17.65
C ILE A 221 -11.61 -3.19 18.68
N GLY A 222 -12.52 -4.12 19.00
CA GLY A 222 -12.28 -5.19 19.95
C GLY A 222 -11.51 -6.41 19.41
N LYS A 223 -11.18 -6.44 18.11
CA LYS A 223 -10.52 -7.60 17.48
C LYS A 223 -9.03 -7.63 17.74
N LEU A 224 -8.59 -8.49 18.67
CA LEU A 224 -7.18 -8.62 19.07
C LEU A 224 -6.24 -8.96 17.94
N GLU A 225 -6.69 -9.70 16.94
CA GLU A 225 -5.90 -10.07 15.76
C GLU A 225 -5.44 -8.83 14.96
N PHE A 226 -6.20 -7.74 14.94
CA PHE A 226 -5.78 -6.50 14.26
C PHE A 226 -4.64 -5.82 15.01
N TYR A 227 -4.70 -5.78 16.35
CA TYR A 227 -3.62 -5.25 17.17
C TYR A 227 -2.38 -6.14 17.12
N GLY A 228 -2.58 -7.47 17.02
CA GLY A 228 -1.50 -8.41 16.75
C GLY A 228 -0.79 -8.12 15.42
N THR A 229 -1.57 -7.83 14.37
CA THR A 229 -1.02 -7.39 13.08
C THR A 229 -0.26 -6.07 13.23
N VAL A 230 -0.79 -5.10 13.96
CA VAL A 230 -0.10 -3.82 14.23
C VAL A 230 1.24 -4.06 14.92
N LEU A 231 1.26 -4.76 16.03
CA LEU A 231 2.48 -4.97 16.81
C LEU A 231 3.51 -5.80 16.05
N ILE A 232 3.09 -6.91 15.47
CA ILE A 232 4.03 -7.89 14.91
C ILE A 232 4.40 -7.50 13.47
N LYS A 233 3.43 -7.22 12.59
CA LYS A 233 3.70 -6.92 11.18
C LYS A 233 4.13 -5.48 10.96
N MET A 234 3.58 -4.49 11.72
CA MET A 234 3.90 -3.08 11.46
C MET A 234 5.04 -2.54 12.33
N VAL A 235 5.43 -3.24 13.40
CA VAL A 235 6.52 -2.80 14.29
C VAL A 235 7.66 -3.81 14.32
N LEU A 236 7.43 -5.03 14.80
CA LEU A 236 8.51 -6.00 14.99
C LEU A 236 9.11 -6.48 13.66
N PHE A 237 8.26 -6.84 12.70
CA PHE A 237 8.71 -7.37 11.42
C PHE A 237 9.58 -6.38 10.62
N PRO A 238 9.25 -5.08 10.48
CA PRO A 238 10.09 -4.11 9.80
C PRO A 238 11.49 -3.98 10.40
N ILE A 239 11.59 -4.01 11.73
CA ILE A 239 12.87 -3.95 12.45
C ILE A 239 13.69 -5.21 12.16
N LEU A 240 13.07 -6.38 12.30
CA LEU A 240 13.72 -7.65 12.00
C LEU A 240 14.14 -7.75 10.53
N PHE A 241 13.30 -7.28 9.61
CA PHE A 241 13.58 -7.27 8.18
C PHE A 241 14.75 -6.32 7.83
N PHE A 242 14.79 -5.14 8.43
CA PHE A 242 15.90 -4.21 8.31
C PHE A 242 17.22 -4.84 8.80
N CYS A 243 17.20 -5.51 9.95
CA CYS A 243 18.37 -6.23 10.47
C CYS A 243 18.77 -7.41 9.59
N LEU A 244 17.78 -8.17 9.07
CA LEU A 244 18.01 -9.31 8.18
C LEU A 244 18.74 -8.90 6.89
N LEU A 245 18.44 -7.73 6.37
CA LEU A 245 19.08 -7.18 5.17
C LEU A 245 20.50 -6.63 5.45
N GLY A 246 20.88 -6.48 6.73
CA GLY A 246 22.16 -5.90 7.15
C GLY A 246 23.41 -6.59 6.60
N PRO A 247 23.51 -7.93 6.66
CA PRO A 247 24.69 -8.68 6.17
C PRO A 247 24.88 -8.65 4.65
N PHE A 248 23.86 -8.24 3.88
CA PHE A 248 23.92 -8.19 2.43
C PHE A 248 24.49 -6.84 1.95
N SER A 249 25.21 -6.84 0.84
CA SER A 249 25.75 -5.61 0.22
C SER A 249 24.65 -4.80 -0.48
N ILE A 250 23.65 -4.37 0.31
CA ILE A 250 22.48 -3.61 -0.13
C ILE A 250 22.63 -2.17 0.39
N SER A 251 22.34 -1.17 -0.45
CA SER A 251 22.40 0.22 -0.02
C SER A 251 21.46 0.49 1.14
N GLN A 252 21.86 1.38 2.04
CA GLN A 252 21.04 1.76 3.20
C GLN A 252 19.68 2.32 2.79
N ASP A 253 19.61 3.09 1.70
CA ASP A 253 18.36 3.64 1.16
C ASP A 253 17.37 2.54 0.79
N ILE A 254 17.83 1.47 0.12
CA ILE A 254 16.98 0.31 -0.23
C ILE A 254 16.52 -0.40 1.04
N ARG A 255 17.42 -0.65 2.00
CA ARG A 255 17.07 -1.31 3.27
C ARG A 255 16.00 -0.54 4.03
N LEU A 256 16.19 0.77 4.18
CA LEU A 256 15.21 1.66 4.84
C LEU A 256 13.89 1.69 4.09
N THR A 257 13.92 1.85 2.77
CA THR A 257 12.70 1.86 1.94
C THR A 257 11.90 0.57 2.11
N MET A 258 12.55 -0.59 2.01
CA MET A 258 11.88 -1.88 2.09
C MET A 258 11.32 -2.16 3.49
N ALA A 259 12.06 -1.75 4.53
CA ALA A 259 11.58 -1.85 5.91
C ALA A 259 10.39 -0.91 6.18
N LEU A 260 10.44 0.35 5.71
CA LEU A 260 9.31 1.29 5.82
C LEU A 260 8.06 0.81 5.07
N ILE A 261 8.23 0.28 3.86
CA ILE A 261 7.12 -0.31 3.09
C ILE A 261 6.49 -1.47 3.85
N SER A 262 7.28 -2.31 4.50
CA SER A 262 6.78 -3.44 5.29
C SER A 262 5.97 -3.00 6.52
N ALA A 263 6.25 -1.80 7.06
CA ALA A 263 5.56 -1.21 8.21
C ALA A 263 4.21 -0.56 7.86
N LEU A 264 3.88 -0.40 6.57
CA LEU A 264 2.66 0.29 6.14
C LEU A 264 1.39 -0.43 6.62
N PRO A 265 0.32 0.31 6.94
CA PRO A 265 -0.98 -0.27 7.31
C PRO A 265 -1.61 -1.04 6.14
N THR A 266 -2.72 -1.71 6.42
CA THR A 266 -3.45 -2.53 5.44
C THR A 266 -3.81 -1.74 4.18
N MET A 267 -3.66 -2.37 3.01
CA MET A 267 -3.97 -1.80 1.70
C MET A 267 -5.49 -1.72 1.46
N SER A 268 -5.97 -0.54 1.04
CA SER A 268 -7.40 -0.31 0.73
C SER A 268 -7.92 -1.16 -0.44
N SER A 269 -7.07 -1.52 -1.39
CA SER A 269 -7.44 -2.39 -2.51
C SER A 269 -7.90 -3.78 -2.07
N VAL A 270 -7.42 -4.29 -0.93
CA VAL A 270 -7.85 -5.58 -0.37
C VAL A 270 -9.35 -5.57 0.00
N VAL A 271 -9.87 -4.44 0.54
CA VAL A 271 -11.32 -4.31 0.82
C VAL A 271 -12.14 -4.43 -0.44
N MET A 272 -11.68 -3.79 -1.51
CA MET A 272 -12.39 -3.80 -2.79
C MET A 272 -12.36 -5.19 -3.44
N LEU A 273 -11.22 -5.87 -3.37
CA LEU A 273 -11.11 -7.26 -3.83
C LEU A 273 -12.00 -8.18 -2.99
N ALA A 274 -12.03 -8.04 -1.67
CA ALA A 274 -12.88 -8.80 -0.78
C ALA A 274 -14.38 -8.61 -1.12
N LYS A 275 -14.82 -7.35 -1.26
CA LYS A 275 -16.21 -7.04 -1.65
C LYS A 275 -16.55 -7.57 -3.03
N ALA A 276 -15.68 -7.43 -4.01
CA ALA A 276 -15.87 -7.91 -5.37
C ALA A 276 -15.92 -9.44 -5.47
N SER A 277 -15.23 -10.15 -4.55
CA SER A 277 -15.21 -11.62 -4.49
C SER A 277 -16.27 -12.20 -3.54
N GLY A 278 -17.13 -11.38 -2.93
CA GLY A 278 -18.16 -11.82 -1.99
C GLY A 278 -17.65 -12.24 -0.61
N ALA A 279 -16.41 -11.85 -0.25
CA ALA A 279 -15.87 -12.01 1.09
C ALA A 279 -16.34 -10.89 2.04
N ASP A 280 -16.02 -11.04 3.34
CA ASP A 280 -16.36 -10.05 4.38
C ASP A 280 -15.55 -8.74 4.20
N GLY A 281 -16.05 -7.87 3.32
CA GLY A 281 -15.43 -6.57 3.07
C GLY A 281 -15.45 -5.64 4.27
N ASP A 282 -16.36 -5.84 5.23
CA ASP A 282 -16.44 -5.02 6.44
C ASP A 282 -15.36 -5.44 7.44
N TYR A 283 -15.04 -6.74 7.54
CA TYR A 283 -13.86 -7.22 8.27
C TYR A 283 -12.56 -6.60 7.70
N ALA A 284 -12.42 -6.60 6.38
CA ALA A 284 -11.26 -5.99 5.74
C ALA A 284 -11.20 -4.46 5.99
N ALA A 285 -12.34 -3.76 5.96
CA ALA A 285 -12.42 -2.34 6.28
C ALA A 285 -12.07 -2.05 7.74
N GLY A 286 -12.48 -2.92 8.67
CA GLY A 286 -12.10 -2.84 10.09
C GLY A 286 -10.59 -2.96 10.29
N SER A 287 -9.94 -3.89 9.59
CA SER A 287 -8.47 -4.01 9.61
C SER A 287 -7.78 -2.75 9.10
N ILE A 288 -8.26 -2.17 7.98
CA ILE A 288 -7.72 -0.90 7.47
C ILE A 288 -7.87 0.20 8.52
N PHE A 289 -9.05 0.32 9.13
CA PHE A 289 -9.31 1.34 10.14
C PHE A 289 -8.30 1.24 11.29
N VAL A 290 -8.20 0.07 11.93
CA VAL A 290 -7.31 -0.13 13.10
C VAL A 290 -5.85 0.09 12.70
N THR A 291 -5.38 -0.53 11.62
CA THR A 291 -3.98 -0.43 11.19
C THR A 291 -3.62 0.99 10.73
N THR A 292 -4.54 1.72 10.06
CA THR A 292 -4.29 3.11 9.62
C THR A 292 -4.24 4.06 10.82
N ILE A 293 -5.14 3.94 11.78
CA ILE A 293 -5.09 4.77 12.98
C ILE A 293 -3.81 4.48 13.80
N CYS A 294 -3.47 3.20 13.98
CA CYS A 294 -2.23 2.84 14.68
C CYS A 294 -0.98 3.29 13.92
N SER A 295 -1.01 3.40 12.59
CA SER A 295 0.14 3.84 11.80
C SER A 295 0.57 5.28 12.10
N ILE A 296 -0.32 6.11 12.64
CA ILE A 296 -0.01 7.47 13.10
C ILE A 296 1.12 7.45 14.15
N ILE A 297 1.16 6.40 14.96
CA ILE A 297 2.17 6.24 16.00
C ILE A 297 3.27 5.26 15.55
N THR A 298 2.90 4.13 14.93
CA THR A 298 3.86 3.07 14.64
C THR A 298 4.87 3.45 13.57
N LEU A 299 4.48 4.17 12.52
CA LEU A 299 5.41 4.56 11.46
C LEU A 299 6.50 5.53 11.96
N PRO A 300 6.18 6.63 12.67
CA PRO A 300 7.21 7.48 13.28
C PRO A 300 8.08 6.72 14.29
N ALA A 301 7.47 5.87 15.14
CA ALA A 301 8.22 5.11 16.15
C ALA A 301 9.23 4.14 15.51
N VAL A 302 8.81 3.40 14.48
CA VAL A 302 9.69 2.47 13.75
C VAL A 302 10.79 3.23 13.02
N SER A 303 10.50 4.40 12.45
CA SER A 303 11.51 5.22 11.78
C SER A 303 12.60 5.72 12.74
N LEU A 304 12.22 6.08 13.98
CA LEU A 304 13.21 6.43 15.01
C LEU A 304 14.13 5.26 15.34
N LEU A 305 13.57 4.05 15.45
CA LEU A 305 14.37 2.85 15.71
C LEU A 305 15.35 2.55 14.56
N PHE A 306 14.97 2.77 13.31
CA PHE A 306 15.90 2.66 12.19
C PHE A 306 17.06 3.67 12.28
N GLY A 307 16.81 4.89 12.77
CA GLY A 307 17.86 5.87 13.00
C GLY A 307 18.89 5.46 14.07
N PHE A 308 18.53 4.56 14.99
CA PHE A 308 19.46 4.00 15.98
C PHE A 308 20.18 2.73 15.47
N LEU A 309 19.64 2.05 14.46
CA LEU A 309 20.14 0.81 13.89
C LEU A 309 20.99 1.03 12.63
N SER A 310 20.95 2.21 12.06
CA SER A 310 21.74 2.65 10.89
C SER A 310 23.01 3.35 11.29
#